data_0443cf51b6f5a0ef16d350ebc7a9eb6b
#
_entry.id   0443cf51b6f5a0ef16d350ebc7a9eb6b
#
_cell.length_a   1.000
_cell.length_b   1.000
_cell.length_c   1.000
_cell.angle_alpha   90.00
_cell.angle_beta   90.00
_cell.angle_gamma   90.00
#
_symmetry.space_group_name_H-M   'P 1'
#
loop_
_entity.id
_entity.type
_entity.pdbx_description
1 polymer ?
#
loop_
_entity_poly.entity_id
_entity_poly.type
_entity_poly.pdbx_seq_one_letter_code
_entity_poly.pdbx_strand_id
1 'polypeptide(L)' 'MSKWVVLCPECGEEFKIDVEEVPERCPLCKFEGNFEVVDVDD' A
#
# COMPACT_ATOMS: atom_id res chain seq x y z
N MET A 1 1.80 -16.72 3.06
CA MET A 1 1.41 -15.65 2.13
C MET A 1 2.00 -14.34 2.60
N SER A 2 2.61 -13.65 1.69
CA SER A 2 3.34 -12.42 2.04
C SER A 2 2.46 -11.20 1.87
N LYS A 3 2.61 -10.27 2.78
CA LYS A 3 1.93 -8.98 2.71
C LYS A 3 2.94 -7.87 2.91
N TRP A 4 2.68 -6.74 2.32
CA TRP A 4 3.53 -5.56 2.48
C TRP A 4 2.75 -4.45 3.14
N VAL A 5 3.42 -3.74 4.02
CA VAL A 5 2.87 -2.50 4.56
C VAL A 5 3.38 -1.38 3.68
N VAL A 6 2.46 -0.64 3.09
CA VAL A 6 2.80 0.45 2.19
C VAL A 6 2.29 1.77 2.74
N LEU A 7 2.97 2.82 2.38
CA LEU A 7 2.62 4.18 2.79
C LEU A 7 2.12 4.94 1.58
N CYS A 8 0.94 5.50 1.71
CA CYS A 8 0.40 6.37 0.68
C CYS A 8 1.02 7.77 0.83
N PRO A 9 1.71 8.26 -0.22
CA PRO A 9 2.36 9.57 -0.13
C PRO A 9 1.38 10.74 -0.15
N GLU A 10 0.14 10.47 -0.52
CA GLU A 10 -0.85 11.53 -0.64
C GLU A 10 -1.54 11.81 0.69
N CYS A 11 -2.06 10.76 1.34
CA CYS A 11 -2.74 10.93 2.62
C CYS A 11 -1.84 10.61 3.81
N GLY A 12 -0.70 9.97 3.57
CA GLY A 12 0.25 9.64 4.63
C GLY A 12 -0.19 8.49 5.51
N GLU A 13 -1.10 7.66 5.03
CA GLU A 13 -1.59 6.54 5.80
C GLU A 13 -0.89 5.24 5.37
N GLU A 14 -0.66 4.38 6.35
CA GLU A 14 -0.08 3.06 6.09
C GLU A 14 -1.17 2.01 6.05
N PHE A 15 -1.02 1.05 5.15
CA PHE A 15 -1.98 -0.05 5.07
C PHE A 15 -1.28 -1.28 4.50
N LYS A 16 -1.86 -2.44 4.80
CA LYS A 16 -1.30 -3.71 4.33
C LYS A 16 -1.95 -4.11 3.01
N ILE A 17 -1.12 -4.64 2.12
CA ILE A 17 -1.58 -5.15 0.83
C ILE A 17 -1.00 -6.54 0.60
N ASP A 18 -1.65 -7.32 -0.25
CA ASP A 18 -1.09 -8.60 -0.70
C ASP A 18 -0.13 -8.33 -1.84
N VAL A 19 1.00 -9.05 -1.86
CA VAL A 19 2.00 -8.86 -2.91
C VAL A 19 1.46 -9.22 -4.29
N GLU A 20 0.43 -10.06 -4.33
CA GLU A 20 -0.20 -10.46 -5.58
C GLU A 20 -1.40 -9.59 -5.96
N GLU A 21 -1.89 -8.79 -5.03
CA GLU A 21 -3.06 -7.94 -5.25
C GLU A 21 -2.79 -6.53 -4.80
N VAL A 22 -1.88 -5.88 -5.49
CA VAL A 22 -1.57 -4.48 -5.22
C VAL A 22 -2.75 -3.63 -5.74
N PRO A 23 -3.33 -2.78 -4.90
CA PRO A 23 -4.44 -1.94 -5.34
C PRO A 23 -3.96 -0.91 -6.36
N GLU A 24 -4.82 -0.59 -7.33
CA GLU A 24 -4.49 0.41 -8.34
C GLU A 24 -4.48 1.82 -7.77
N ARG A 25 -5.20 2.00 -6.67
CA ARG A 25 -5.32 3.30 -6.03
C ARG A 25 -5.44 3.12 -4.53
N CYS A 26 -5.15 4.19 -3.82
CA CYS A 26 -5.29 4.19 -2.38
C CYS A 26 -6.76 4.00 -1.98
N PRO A 27 -7.05 3.05 -1.08
CA PRO A 27 -8.44 2.85 -0.65
C PRO A 27 -8.98 3.97 0.25
N LEU A 28 -8.08 4.86 0.70
CA LEU A 28 -8.46 5.94 1.62
C LEU A 28 -8.65 7.26 0.90
N CYS A 29 -7.70 7.64 0.05
CA CYS A 29 -7.75 8.93 -0.65
C CYS A 29 -7.86 8.79 -2.16
N LYS A 30 -7.84 7.57 -2.66
CA LYS A 30 -7.96 7.24 -4.09
C LYS A 30 -6.80 7.76 -4.93
N PHE A 31 -5.65 7.96 -4.30
CA PHE A 31 -4.44 8.33 -5.01
C PHE A 31 -4.03 7.21 -5.97
N GLU A 32 -3.75 7.56 -7.21
CA GLU A 32 -3.26 6.61 -8.20
C GLU A 32 -1.78 6.86 -8.42
N GLY A 33 -0.98 5.80 -8.27
CA GLY A 33 0.46 5.92 -8.44
C GLY A 33 1.17 4.83 -7.66
N ASN A 34 2.44 5.07 -7.37
CA ASN A 34 3.24 4.11 -6.63
C ASN A 34 3.18 4.38 -5.14
N PHE A 35 3.04 3.31 -4.39
CA PHE A 35 3.09 3.37 -2.93
C PHE A 35 4.48 2.94 -2.47
N GLU A 36 4.90 3.45 -1.32
CA GLU A 36 6.20 3.12 -0.77
C GLU A 36 6.06 1.97 0.21
N VAL A 37 6.82 0.90 -0.02
CA VAL A 37 6.84 -0.22 0.90
C VAL A 37 7.71 0.16 2.10
N VAL A 38 7.09 0.20 3.28
CA VAL A 38 7.79 0.59 4.51
C VAL A 38 8.07 -0.59 5.41
N ASP A 39 7.37 -1.70 5.19
CA ASP A 39 7.60 -2.91 5.97
C ASP A 39 7.11 -4.10 5.17
N VAL A 40 7.59 -5.27 5.56
CA VAL A 40 7.16 -6.53 4.94
C VAL A 40 6.62 -7.43 6.04
N ASP A 41 5.39 -7.87 5.86
CA ASP A 41 4.73 -8.75 6.80
C ASP A 41 4.57 -10.12 6.16
N ASP A 42 5.27 -11.09 6.72
CA ASP A 42 5.27 -12.46 6.21
C ASP A 42 4.28 -13.32 6.96
#